data_4ea661787816feeab378a3a9c05f47c6
#
_entry.id   4ea661787816feeab378a3a9c05f47c6
#
_cell.length_a   1.000
_cell.length_b   1.000
_cell.length_c   1.000
_cell.angle_alpha   90.00
_cell.angle_beta   90.00
_cell.angle_gamma   90.00
#
_symmetry.space_group_name_H-M   'P 1'
#
loop_
_entity.id
_entity.type
_entity.pdbx_description
1 polymer ?
#
loop_
_entity_poly.entity_id
_entity_poly.type
_entity_poly.pdbx_seq_one_letter_code
_entity_poly.pdbx_strand_id
1 'polypeptide(L)'
;MNPTTITAQPGTPYIDVVREFDAAPELVFRAHTDPELVARWLGPRGMQMEVLEHDARTGGGYRYVHRSREGEFRFRGVFHTVVPNKLIVQTFEYEGMPEQVSLETARFEGIDGRTRLSMRRVFGSVEERDEMVAAGMENGVRDSMERLAEVLRPGRVVVDITMSLDGYVTAPGVDLEHGLGVGGEALHTWVFSQTPREQAILATTFKRTGAVVMGRRLFDIVDGPHGWSDEMGYGARQDQAAAPPVFVLTHEVPEKVRLADRFRFVTDGPASALRQAKAAAGDKDVVIMGGGSTCYEFLQAGLVDVMTIHVAPLILGGGTPLFSGDATVRLELLESEMTACAQHLTYRVLADN
;
A
#
# COMPACT_ATOMS: atom_id res chain seq x y z
N MET A 1 -5.75 -16.10 -4.63
CA MET A 1 -4.37 -15.71 -5.07
C MET A 1 -3.90 -16.74 -6.08
N ASN A 2 -3.41 -16.31 -7.23
CA ASN A 2 -2.88 -17.21 -8.26
C ASN A 2 -1.53 -17.77 -7.77
N PRO A 3 -1.36 -19.11 -7.69
CA PRO A 3 -0.12 -19.71 -7.19
C PRO A 3 1.04 -19.49 -8.19
N THR A 4 2.26 -19.41 -7.66
CA THR A 4 3.47 -19.45 -8.47
C THR A 4 3.78 -20.89 -8.87
N THR A 5 3.84 -21.17 -10.17
CA THR A 5 4.27 -22.45 -10.71
C THR A 5 5.76 -22.38 -11.04
N ILE A 6 6.56 -23.28 -10.47
CA ILE A 6 7.99 -23.42 -10.75
C ILE A 6 8.21 -24.81 -11.31
N THR A 7 8.88 -24.91 -12.46
CA THR A 7 9.14 -26.16 -13.15
C THR A 7 10.63 -26.27 -13.50
N ALA A 8 11.28 -27.28 -12.95
CA ALA A 8 12.66 -27.68 -13.28
C ALA A 8 12.60 -29.04 -14.00
N GLN A 9 12.50 -29.03 -15.33
CA GLN A 9 12.37 -30.27 -16.10
C GLN A 9 13.68 -31.06 -16.04
N PRO A 10 13.65 -32.36 -15.69
CA PRO A 10 14.85 -33.19 -15.65
C PRO A 10 15.62 -33.17 -16.97
N GLY A 11 16.95 -33.10 -16.88
CA GLY A 11 17.84 -33.10 -18.05
C GLY A 11 17.87 -31.79 -18.84
N THR A 12 17.27 -30.73 -18.35
CA THR A 12 17.34 -29.40 -18.99
C THR A 12 18.05 -28.39 -18.09
N PRO A 13 18.88 -27.47 -18.64
CA PRO A 13 19.64 -26.50 -17.85
C PRO A 13 18.82 -25.23 -17.54
N TYR A 14 17.50 -25.34 -17.40
CA TYR A 14 16.65 -24.15 -17.13
C TYR A 14 15.54 -24.44 -16.12
N ILE A 15 15.03 -23.36 -15.55
CA ILE A 15 13.87 -23.34 -14.66
C ILE A 15 12.86 -22.36 -15.26
N ASP A 16 11.61 -22.79 -15.34
CA ASP A 16 10.46 -21.94 -15.70
C ASP A 16 9.69 -21.54 -14.46
N VAL A 17 9.32 -20.25 -14.38
CA VAL A 17 8.46 -19.67 -13.36
C VAL A 17 7.30 -18.98 -14.05
N VAL A 18 6.08 -19.35 -13.70
CA VAL A 18 4.86 -18.73 -14.25
C VAL A 18 3.96 -18.28 -13.11
N ARG A 19 3.46 -17.05 -13.21
CA ARG A 19 2.45 -16.52 -12.30
C ARG A 19 1.55 -15.51 -13.02
N GLU A 20 0.27 -15.52 -12.65
CA GLU A 20 -0.68 -14.48 -13.05
C GLU A 20 -0.83 -13.44 -11.94
N PHE A 21 -0.86 -12.16 -12.34
CA PHE A 21 -1.05 -11.01 -11.46
C PHE A 21 -2.31 -10.26 -11.86
N ASP A 22 -3.10 -9.83 -10.88
CA ASP A 22 -4.29 -9.00 -11.06
C ASP A 22 -3.89 -7.52 -11.27
N ALA A 23 -3.02 -7.30 -12.25
CA ALA A 23 -2.48 -6.00 -12.63
C ALA A 23 -2.18 -5.97 -14.12
N ALA A 24 -2.31 -4.81 -14.75
CA ALA A 24 -1.98 -4.62 -16.17
C ALA A 24 -0.48 -4.81 -16.45
N PRO A 25 -0.08 -5.24 -17.68
CA PRO A 25 1.32 -5.47 -18.04
C PRO A 25 2.25 -4.30 -17.76
N GLU A 26 1.76 -3.08 -17.91
CA GLU A 26 2.50 -1.84 -17.64
C GLU A 26 2.94 -1.73 -16.19
N LEU A 27 2.07 -2.11 -15.25
CA LEU A 27 2.37 -2.08 -13.81
C LEU A 27 3.35 -3.19 -13.42
N VAL A 28 3.16 -4.40 -13.95
CA VAL A 28 4.05 -5.54 -13.68
C VAL A 28 5.44 -5.25 -14.27
N PHE A 29 5.51 -4.73 -15.49
CA PHE A 29 6.75 -4.33 -16.13
C PHE A 29 7.46 -3.20 -15.35
N ARG A 30 6.72 -2.16 -14.96
CA ARG A 30 7.25 -1.07 -14.13
C ARG A 30 7.83 -1.59 -12.82
N ALA A 31 7.18 -2.57 -12.17
CA ALA A 31 7.71 -3.17 -10.96
C ALA A 31 9.05 -3.87 -11.15
N HIS A 32 9.41 -4.27 -12.39
CA HIS A 32 10.72 -4.86 -12.72
C HIS A 32 11.75 -3.82 -13.18
N THR A 33 11.34 -2.62 -13.54
CA THR A 33 12.23 -1.61 -14.14
C THR A 33 12.43 -0.36 -13.27
N ASP A 34 11.56 -0.12 -12.29
CA ASP A 34 11.66 0.97 -11.33
C ASP A 34 12.45 0.50 -10.10
N PRO A 35 13.64 1.08 -9.81
CA PRO A 35 14.50 0.62 -8.71
C PRO A 35 13.84 0.69 -7.33
N GLU A 36 12.96 1.67 -7.09
CA GLU A 36 12.24 1.79 -5.83
C GLU A 36 11.23 0.64 -5.65
N LEU A 37 10.59 0.23 -6.73
CA LEU A 37 9.67 -0.91 -6.72
C LEU A 37 10.44 -2.24 -6.62
N VAL A 38 11.53 -2.41 -7.39
CA VAL A 38 12.40 -3.61 -7.34
C VAL A 38 12.87 -3.88 -5.93
N ALA A 39 13.33 -2.86 -5.20
CA ALA A 39 13.80 -2.99 -3.81
C ALA A 39 12.71 -3.51 -2.85
N ARG A 40 11.43 -3.34 -3.19
CA ARG A 40 10.30 -3.75 -2.34
C ARG A 40 9.94 -5.23 -2.48
N TRP A 41 10.25 -5.87 -3.61
CA TRP A 41 9.78 -7.24 -3.84
C TRP A 41 10.87 -8.25 -4.15
N LEU A 42 11.98 -7.86 -4.77
CA LEU A 42 13.01 -8.80 -5.18
C LEU A 42 13.79 -9.34 -3.97
N GLY A 43 13.86 -10.65 -3.87
CA GLY A 43 14.56 -11.38 -2.82
C GLY A 43 13.66 -11.95 -1.71
N PRO A 44 14.22 -12.83 -0.87
CA PRO A 44 13.48 -13.54 0.16
C PRO A 44 13.03 -12.61 1.30
N ARG A 45 11.98 -13.01 2.01
CA ARG A 45 11.51 -12.31 3.21
C ARG A 45 12.60 -12.34 4.30
N GLY A 46 12.68 -11.25 5.06
CA GLY A 46 13.68 -11.12 6.13
C GLY A 46 15.05 -10.57 5.68
N MET A 47 15.27 -10.38 4.37
CA MET A 47 16.43 -9.67 3.85
C MET A 47 16.07 -8.24 3.44
N GLN A 48 16.98 -7.30 3.72
CA GLN A 48 16.89 -5.93 3.19
C GLN A 48 17.63 -5.86 1.87
N MET A 49 16.98 -5.29 0.85
CA MET A 49 17.59 -5.05 -0.45
C MET A 49 17.99 -3.57 -0.58
N GLU A 50 19.21 -3.34 -1.04
CA GLU A 50 19.70 -2.04 -1.47
C GLU A 50 20.09 -2.12 -2.94
N VAL A 51 19.50 -1.25 -3.75
CA VAL A 51 19.83 -1.11 -5.18
C VAL A 51 21.00 -0.14 -5.30
N LEU A 52 22.12 -0.61 -5.83
CA LEU A 52 23.35 0.16 -6.03
C LEU A 52 23.39 0.81 -7.42
N GLU A 53 22.89 0.09 -8.43
CA GLU A 53 22.78 0.52 -9.82
C GLU A 53 21.55 -0.13 -10.46
N HIS A 54 20.81 0.63 -11.28
CA HIS A 54 19.67 0.09 -12.01
C HIS A 54 19.35 0.96 -13.24
N ASP A 55 19.86 0.55 -14.39
CA ASP A 55 19.59 1.16 -15.70
C ASP A 55 18.83 0.16 -16.57
N ALA A 56 17.52 0.11 -16.40
CA ALA A 56 16.64 -0.88 -17.02
C ALA A 56 16.31 -0.56 -18.49
N ARG A 57 17.34 -0.41 -19.32
CA ARG A 57 17.25 -0.27 -20.77
C ARG A 57 18.12 -1.29 -21.47
N THR A 58 17.87 -1.56 -22.74
CA THR A 58 18.76 -2.39 -23.57
C THR A 58 20.19 -1.87 -23.53
N GLY A 59 21.13 -2.72 -23.10
CA GLY A 59 22.53 -2.39 -22.88
C GLY A 59 22.86 -1.72 -21.54
N GLY A 60 21.88 -1.47 -20.68
CA GLY A 60 22.09 -1.02 -19.31
C GLY A 60 22.45 -2.16 -18.35
N GLY A 61 22.70 -1.83 -17.09
CA GLY A 61 23.08 -2.79 -16.08
C GLY A 61 22.35 -2.62 -14.76
N TYR A 62 22.51 -3.59 -13.88
CA TYR A 62 22.05 -3.50 -12.51
C TYR A 62 23.00 -4.14 -11.53
N ARG A 63 23.00 -3.65 -10.30
CA ARG A 63 23.72 -4.19 -9.16
C ARG A 63 22.94 -3.92 -7.89
N TYR A 64 22.79 -4.95 -7.03
CA TYR A 64 22.13 -4.80 -5.74
C TYR A 64 22.75 -5.72 -4.69
N VAL A 65 22.44 -5.43 -3.43
CA VAL A 65 22.88 -6.24 -2.28
C VAL A 65 21.68 -6.61 -1.43
N HIS A 66 21.60 -7.88 -1.06
CA HIS A 66 20.71 -8.35 0.00
C HIS A 66 21.51 -8.46 1.31
N ARG A 67 20.96 -7.90 2.39
CA ARG A 67 21.54 -7.94 3.74
C ARG A 67 20.65 -8.69 4.69
N SER A 68 21.26 -9.59 5.46
CA SER A 68 20.63 -10.31 6.58
C SER A 68 21.59 -10.37 7.76
N ARG A 69 21.17 -11.05 8.83
CA ARG A 69 22.07 -11.33 9.96
C ARG A 69 23.21 -12.31 9.60
N GLU A 70 23.06 -13.05 8.51
CA GLU A 70 24.02 -14.05 8.02
C GLU A 70 25.08 -13.42 7.12
N GLY A 71 24.88 -12.20 6.63
CA GLY A 71 25.85 -11.48 5.80
C GLY A 71 25.24 -10.68 4.66
N GLU A 72 26.11 -10.29 3.72
CA GLU A 72 25.77 -9.56 2.51
C GLU A 72 25.92 -10.45 1.28
N PHE A 73 24.93 -10.45 0.41
CA PHE A 73 24.88 -11.18 -0.84
C PHE A 73 24.72 -10.19 -1.99
N ARG A 74 25.72 -10.09 -2.87
CA ARG A 74 25.79 -9.10 -3.95
C ARG A 74 25.46 -9.76 -5.27
N PHE A 75 24.65 -9.09 -6.08
CA PHE A 75 24.18 -9.55 -7.36
C PHE A 75 24.35 -8.46 -8.41
N ARG A 76 24.66 -8.88 -9.65
CA ARG A 76 24.76 -7.97 -10.80
C ARG A 76 24.27 -8.62 -12.08
N GLY A 77 24.02 -7.80 -13.09
CA GLY A 77 23.67 -8.28 -14.41
C GLY A 77 23.60 -7.15 -15.43
N VAL A 78 23.35 -7.54 -16.67
CA VAL A 78 23.22 -6.64 -17.81
C VAL A 78 21.89 -6.91 -18.48
N PHE A 79 21.15 -5.84 -18.79
CA PHE A 79 19.94 -5.91 -19.60
C PHE A 79 20.31 -6.04 -21.09
N HIS A 80 20.20 -7.26 -21.63
CA HIS A 80 20.46 -7.51 -23.04
C HIS A 80 19.38 -6.92 -23.93
N THR A 81 18.10 -7.10 -23.56
CA THR A 81 16.95 -6.62 -24.33
C THR A 81 15.86 -6.17 -23.38
N VAL A 82 15.37 -4.95 -23.55
CA VAL A 82 14.21 -4.43 -22.83
C VAL A 82 13.19 -3.90 -23.85
N VAL A 83 12.04 -4.56 -23.94
CA VAL A 83 10.90 -4.12 -24.74
C VAL A 83 9.77 -3.74 -23.80
N PRO A 84 9.39 -2.45 -23.73
CA PRO A 84 8.41 -1.97 -22.78
C PRO A 84 7.13 -2.82 -22.74
N ASN A 85 6.72 -3.21 -21.54
CA ASN A 85 5.51 -3.96 -21.23
C ASN A 85 5.43 -5.37 -21.84
N LYS A 86 6.53 -5.90 -22.42
CA LYS A 86 6.51 -7.18 -23.13
C LYS A 86 7.64 -8.14 -22.75
N LEU A 87 8.87 -7.64 -22.64
CA LEU A 87 10.03 -8.53 -22.55
C LEU A 87 11.20 -7.86 -21.83
N ILE A 88 11.82 -8.61 -20.92
CA ILE A 88 13.16 -8.34 -20.39
C ILE A 88 14.00 -9.59 -20.60
N VAL A 89 15.18 -9.41 -21.20
CA VAL A 89 16.25 -10.44 -21.26
C VAL A 89 17.46 -9.85 -20.57
N GLN A 90 17.97 -10.55 -19.56
CA GLN A 90 19.08 -10.07 -18.74
C GLN A 90 19.97 -11.22 -18.29
N THR A 91 21.22 -10.92 -17.96
CA THR A 91 22.08 -11.85 -17.22
C THR A 91 21.84 -11.71 -15.72
N PHE A 92 22.13 -12.76 -14.97
CA PHE A 92 22.11 -12.75 -13.51
C PHE A 92 23.34 -13.47 -12.98
N GLU A 93 24.06 -12.80 -12.08
CA GLU A 93 25.28 -13.30 -11.46
C GLU A 93 25.28 -13.00 -9.96
N TYR A 94 25.60 -14.01 -9.16
CA TYR A 94 25.96 -13.81 -7.76
C TYR A 94 27.47 -13.53 -7.66
N GLU A 95 27.87 -12.35 -7.13
CA GLU A 95 29.28 -11.92 -7.09
C GLU A 95 30.17 -12.84 -6.22
N GLY A 96 29.57 -13.64 -5.35
CA GLY A 96 30.29 -14.68 -4.60
C GLY A 96 30.66 -15.91 -5.44
N MET A 97 30.09 -16.06 -6.64
CA MET A 97 30.35 -17.17 -7.59
C MET A 97 30.39 -16.57 -9.02
N PRO A 98 31.45 -15.81 -9.36
CA PRO A 98 31.47 -14.95 -10.55
C PRO A 98 31.51 -15.69 -11.90
N GLU A 99 31.80 -17.00 -11.89
CA GLU A 99 31.83 -17.83 -13.11
C GLU A 99 30.45 -18.42 -13.45
N GLN A 100 29.46 -18.29 -12.55
CA GLN A 100 28.12 -18.83 -12.73
C GLN A 100 27.12 -17.72 -13.16
N VAL A 101 27.12 -17.43 -14.44
CA VAL A 101 26.19 -16.44 -15.03
C VAL A 101 25.00 -17.15 -15.67
N SER A 102 23.80 -16.87 -15.21
CA SER A 102 22.58 -17.35 -15.84
C SER A 102 21.94 -16.29 -16.75
N LEU A 103 21.18 -16.74 -17.75
CA LEU A 103 20.38 -15.88 -18.63
C LEU A 103 18.92 -15.96 -18.21
N GLU A 104 18.33 -14.81 -17.91
CA GLU A 104 16.92 -14.68 -17.55
C GLU A 104 16.12 -14.05 -18.68
N THR A 105 14.95 -14.61 -18.96
CA THR A 105 13.97 -14.04 -19.89
C THR A 105 12.64 -13.90 -19.15
N ALA A 106 12.13 -12.70 -19.01
CA ALA A 106 10.81 -12.40 -18.47
C ALA A 106 9.87 -11.88 -19.57
N ARG A 107 8.71 -12.53 -19.76
CA ARG A 107 7.67 -12.15 -20.73
C ARG A 107 6.43 -11.72 -19.97
N PHE A 108 5.86 -10.58 -20.40
CA PHE A 108 4.68 -9.95 -19.81
C PHE A 108 3.54 -10.05 -20.84
N GLU A 109 2.59 -10.95 -20.61
CA GLU A 109 1.45 -11.19 -21.49
C GLU A 109 0.16 -10.70 -20.83
N GLY A 110 -0.53 -9.77 -21.49
CA GLY A 110 -1.82 -9.28 -21.04
C GLY A 110 -2.94 -10.29 -21.31
N ILE A 111 -3.73 -10.62 -20.29
CA ILE A 111 -4.89 -11.52 -20.37
C ILE A 111 -6.05 -10.88 -19.60
N ASP A 112 -7.05 -10.35 -20.30
CA ASP A 112 -8.27 -9.77 -19.70
C ASP A 112 -7.98 -8.77 -18.57
N GLY A 113 -7.08 -7.81 -18.83
CA GLY A 113 -6.69 -6.77 -17.84
C GLY A 113 -5.72 -7.24 -16.74
N ARG A 114 -5.33 -8.51 -16.76
CA ARG A 114 -4.33 -9.14 -15.89
C ARG A 114 -3.05 -9.39 -16.67
N THR A 115 -2.00 -9.83 -15.98
CA THR A 115 -0.73 -10.18 -16.59
C THR A 115 -0.34 -11.60 -16.25
N ARG A 116 -0.03 -12.40 -17.25
CA ARG A 116 0.76 -13.62 -17.09
C ARG A 116 2.24 -13.27 -17.25
N LEU A 117 3.00 -13.38 -16.16
CA LEU A 117 4.45 -13.31 -16.16
C LEU A 117 5.02 -14.72 -16.33
N SER A 118 5.80 -14.91 -17.41
CA SER A 118 6.54 -16.16 -17.65
C SER A 118 8.02 -15.85 -17.64
N MET A 119 8.75 -16.45 -16.70
CA MET A 119 10.19 -16.26 -16.56
C MET A 119 10.89 -17.58 -16.83
N ARG A 120 11.98 -17.53 -17.62
CA ARG A 120 12.90 -18.64 -17.80
C ARG A 120 14.30 -18.21 -17.39
N ARG A 121 14.93 -19.00 -16.51
CA ARG A 121 16.33 -18.85 -16.17
C ARG A 121 17.10 -20.05 -16.74
N VAL A 122 18.10 -19.78 -17.58
CA VAL A 122 18.99 -20.77 -18.19
C VAL A 122 20.34 -20.69 -17.48
N PHE A 123 20.80 -21.82 -16.99
CA PHE A 123 22.09 -21.99 -16.32
C PHE A 123 23.16 -22.51 -17.31
N GLY A 124 24.42 -22.47 -16.91
CA GLY A 124 25.53 -22.97 -17.72
C GLY A 124 25.48 -24.48 -17.96
N SER A 125 24.90 -25.23 -17.01
CA SER A 125 24.72 -26.67 -17.12
C SER A 125 23.51 -27.19 -16.35
N VAL A 126 23.17 -28.47 -16.52
CA VAL A 126 22.13 -29.17 -15.74
C VAL A 126 22.56 -29.29 -14.28
N GLU A 127 23.82 -29.55 -14.04
CA GLU A 127 24.41 -29.68 -12.71
C GLU A 127 24.29 -28.38 -11.92
N GLU A 128 24.67 -27.24 -12.49
CA GLU A 128 24.50 -25.92 -11.86
C GLU A 128 23.02 -25.64 -11.51
N ARG A 129 22.10 -25.97 -12.42
CA ARG A 129 20.68 -25.86 -12.17
C ARG A 129 20.22 -26.71 -10.99
N ASP A 130 20.69 -27.99 -10.93
CA ASP A 130 20.31 -28.93 -9.87
C ASP A 130 20.89 -28.51 -8.52
N GLU A 131 22.10 -27.98 -8.47
CA GLU A 131 22.69 -27.37 -7.27
C GLU A 131 21.89 -26.20 -6.75
N MET A 132 21.43 -25.29 -7.62
CA MET A 132 20.61 -24.15 -7.24
C MET A 132 19.22 -24.57 -6.71
N VAL A 133 18.62 -25.59 -7.31
CA VAL A 133 17.35 -26.17 -6.81
C VAL A 133 17.57 -26.80 -5.43
N ALA A 134 18.65 -27.61 -5.26
CA ALA A 134 18.98 -28.23 -3.99
C ALA A 134 19.32 -27.21 -2.89
N ALA A 135 19.88 -26.06 -3.24
CA ALA A 135 20.12 -24.93 -2.34
C ALA A 135 18.84 -24.17 -1.93
N GLY A 136 17.66 -24.57 -2.43
CA GLY A 136 16.38 -24.02 -2.02
C GLY A 136 16.00 -22.71 -2.72
N MET A 137 16.52 -22.40 -3.91
CA MET A 137 16.19 -21.21 -4.67
C MET A 137 14.68 -21.03 -4.91
N GLU A 138 13.91 -22.13 -4.98
CA GLU A 138 12.48 -22.08 -5.19
C GLU A 138 11.73 -21.29 -4.11
N ASN A 139 12.19 -21.37 -2.85
CA ASN A 139 11.59 -20.63 -1.75
C ASN A 139 11.79 -19.12 -1.93
N GLY A 140 13.00 -18.69 -2.29
CA GLY A 140 13.30 -17.30 -2.57
C GLY A 140 12.50 -16.74 -3.77
N VAL A 141 12.30 -17.56 -4.81
CA VAL A 141 11.45 -17.20 -5.97
C VAL A 141 10.00 -17.07 -5.55
N ARG A 142 9.44 -18.00 -4.77
CA ARG A 142 8.06 -17.92 -4.26
C ARG A 142 7.86 -16.68 -3.42
N ASP A 143 8.75 -16.41 -2.48
CA ASP A 143 8.73 -15.21 -1.64
C ASP A 143 8.75 -13.93 -2.49
N SER A 144 9.65 -13.85 -3.48
CA SER A 144 9.74 -12.72 -4.40
C SER A 144 8.43 -12.53 -5.17
N MET A 145 7.86 -13.61 -5.71
CA MET A 145 6.60 -13.53 -6.46
C MET A 145 5.41 -13.13 -5.59
N GLU A 146 5.37 -13.55 -4.33
CA GLU A 146 4.35 -13.10 -3.37
C GLU A 146 4.50 -11.63 -3.02
N ARG A 147 5.72 -11.18 -2.74
CA ARG A 147 6.02 -9.76 -2.49
C ARG A 147 5.72 -8.89 -3.72
N LEU A 148 6.01 -9.38 -4.93
CA LEU A 148 5.62 -8.70 -6.17
C LEU A 148 4.10 -8.54 -6.25
N ALA A 149 3.33 -9.58 -5.94
CA ALA A 149 1.88 -9.49 -5.91
C ALA A 149 1.37 -8.49 -4.85
N GLU A 150 2.06 -8.34 -3.73
CA GLU A 150 1.76 -7.33 -2.71
C GLU A 150 2.03 -5.90 -3.21
N VAL A 151 3.14 -5.71 -3.94
CA VAL A 151 3.51 -4.43 -4.57
C VAL A 151 2.53 -4.03 -5.68
N LEU A 152 2.06 -5.01 -6.45
CA LEU A 152 1.15 -4.83 -7.58
C LEU A 152 -0.33 -4.72 -7.17
N ARG A 153 -0.66 -4.92 -5.90
CA ARG A 153 -2.05 -4.70 -5.46
C ARG A 153 -2.43 -3.26 -5.76
N PRO A 154 -3.54 -3.05 -6.46
CA PRO A 154 -4.06 -1.70 -6.64
C PRO A 154 -4.27 -1.05 -5.29
N GLY A 155 -4.07 0.24 -5.21
CA GLY A 155 -4.36 1.00 -4.01
C GLY A 155 -5.77 0.72 -3.52
N ARG A 156 -5.91 0.35 -2.25
CA ARG A 156 -7.18 0.01 -1.62
C ARG A 156 -7.92 1.28 -1.22
N VAL A 157 -9.22 1.17 -1.15
CA VAL A 157 -10.05 2.17 -0.48
C VAL A 157 -10.17 1.76 0.98
N VAL A 158 -9.59 2.55 1.85
CA VAL A 158 -9.48 2.26 3.28
C VAL A 158 -10.28 3.28 4.09
N VAL A 159 -11.25 2.84 4.87
CA VAL A 159 -11.77 3.66 5.97
C VAL A 159 -10.77 3.54 7.11
N ASP A 160 -10.22 4.67 7.56
CA ASP A 160 -9.26 4.73 8.67
C ASP A 160 -9.75 5.77 9.68
N ILE A 161 -10.25 5.30 10.83
CA ILE A 161 -10.95 6.16 11.77
C ILE A 161 -10.81 5.69 13.22
N THR A 162 -10.77 6.65 14.14
CA THR A 162 -10.81 6.38 15.57
C THR A 162 -12.25 6.46 16.09
N MET A 163 -12.63 5.55 16.98
CA MET A 163 -13.90 5.59 17.71
C MET A 163 -13.72 5.25 19.18
N SER A 164 -14.67 5.66 20.00
CA SER A 164 -14.82 5.20 21.39
C SER A 164 -15.29 3.74 21.42
N LEU A 165 -15.19 3.10 22.60
CA LEU A 165 -15.66 1.74 22.81
C LEU A 165 -17.16 1.58 22.54
N ASP A 166 -17.94 2.63 22.73
CA ASP A 166 -19.39 2.70 22.48
C ASP A 166 -19.75 3.25 21.07
N GLY A 167 -18.75 3.36 20.16
CA GLY A 167 -18.95 3.53 18.73
C GLY A 167 -19.09 4.96 18.21
N TYR A 168 -18.66 5.96 18.98
CA TYR A 168 -18.71 7.37 18.57
C TYR A 168 -17.34 7.85 18.07
N VAL A 169 -17.35 8.64 17.00
CA VAL A 169 -16.14 9.25 16.39
C VAL A 169 -15.93 10.70 16.84
N THR A 170 -16.91 11.29 17.53
CA THR A 170 -16.80 12.56 18.23
C THR A 170 -17.63 12.50 19.51
N ALA A 171 -17.27 13.32 20.52
CA ALA A 171 -18.14 13.62 21.65
C ALA A 171 -19.28 14.58 21.23
N PRO A 172 -20.28 14.83 22.08
CA PRO A 172 -21.28 15.87 21.88
C PRO A 172 -20.66 17.28 21.83
N GLY A 173 -21.35 18.23 21.20
CA GLY A 173 -20.92 19.63 21.15
C GLY A 173 -19.76 19.90 20.18
N VAL A 174 -19.77 19.25 19.02
CA VAL A 174 -18.81 19.54 17.92
C VAL A 174 -19.08 20.93 17.35
N ASP A 175 -18.06 21.79 17.39
CA ASP A 175 -18.00 23.11 16.78
C ASP A 175 -16.57 23.42 16.28
N LEU A 176 -16.30 24.66 15.86
CA LEU A 176 -14.98 25.07 15.36
C LEU A 176 -13.90 25.18 16.46
N GLU A 177 -14.31 25.28 17.72
CA GLU A 177 -13.41 25.31 18.87
C GLU A 177 -13.18 23.89 19.40
N HIS A 178 -14.21 23.05 19.36
CA HIS A 178 -14.20 21.66 19.84
C HIS A 178 -14.47 20.72 18.66
N GLY A 179 -13.49 20.55 17.77
CA GLY A 179 -13.63 19.78 16.53
C GLY A 179 -13.99 18.30 16.74
N LEU A 180 -13.63 17.71 17.88
CA LEU A 180 -14.00 16.35 18.29
C LEU A 180 -15.14 16.33 19.33
N GLY A 181 -15.76 17.47 19.59
CA GLY A 181 -16.73 17.65 20.69
C GLY A 181 -16.05 17.82 22.05
N VAL A 182 -16.81 18.20 23.05
CA VAL A 182 -16.30 18.50 24.40
C VAL A 182 -15.74 17.22 25.05
N GLY A 183 -14.43 17.19 25.29
CA GLY A 183 -13.72 16.02 25.82
C GLY A 183 -13.41 14.94 24.79
N GLY A 184 -13.74 15.16 23.52
CA GLY A 184 -13.52 14.21 22.43
C GLY A 184 -12.05 14.09 22.00
N GLU A 185 -11.17 15.00 22.46
CA GLU A 185 -9.72 14.95 22.20
C GLU A 185 -9.08 13.63 22.70
N ALA A 186 -9.69 13.05 23.72
CA ALA A 186 -9.25 11.77 24.29
C ALA A 186 -9.30 10.61 23.26
N LEU A 187 -10.12 10.69 22.22
CA LEU A 187 -10.14 9.74 21.11
C LEU A 187 -8.76 9.67 20.41
N HIS A 188 -8.08 10.80 20.27
CA HIS A 188 -6.82 10.89 19.55
C HIS A 188 -5.57 10.81 20.44
N THR A 189 -5.69 10.34 21.67
CA THR A 189 -4.53 10.14 22.57
C THR A 189 -3.44 9.30 21.92
N TRP A 190 -3.81 8.25 21.18
CA TRP A 190 -2.87 7.38 20.47
C TRP A 190 -2.15 8.10 19.32
N VAL A 191 -2.83 9.01 18.60
CA VAL A 191 -2.28 9.80 17.48
C VAL A 191 -1.15 10.71 17.94
N PHE A 192 -1.29 11.28 19.15
CA PHE A 192 -0.31 12.20 19.75
C PHE A 192 0.63 11.53 20.75
N SER A 193 0.47 10.22 20.95
CA SER A 193 1.39 9.42 21.75
C SER A 193 2.81 9.46 21.19
N GLN A 194 3.81 9.52 22.08
CA GLN A 194 5.22 9.48 21.69
C GLN A 194 5.80 8.06 21.74
N THR A 195 4.96 7.05 21.92
CA THR A 195 5.46 5.67 21.97
C THR A 195 5.89 5.23 20.56
N PRO A 196 6.98 4.45 20.45
CA PRO A 196 7.50 4.05 19.15
C PRO A 196 6.48 3.25 18.31
N ARG A 197 5.56 2.54 18.97
CA ARG A 197 4.61 1.68 18.27
C ARG A 197 3.49 2.47 17.60
N GLU A 198 2.85 3.39 18.32
CA GLU A 198 1.84 4.29 17.74
C GLU A 198 2.43 5.14 16.62
N GLN A 199 3.65 5.65 16.82
CA GLN A 199 4.34 6.42 15.77
C GLN A 199 4.65 5.57 14.52
N ALA A 200 4.98 4.29 14.69
CA ALA A 200 5.20 3.37 13.57
C ALA A 200 3.88 3.08 12.79
N ILE A 201 2.75 2.94 13.48
CA ILE A 201 1.43 2.79 12.86
C ILE A 201 1.11 4.02 12.00
N LEU A 202 1.21 5.23 12.58
CA LEU A 202 0.96 6.48 11.86
C LEU A 202 1.88 6.65 10.64
N ALA A 203 3.18 6.43 10.80
CA ALA A 203 4.15 6.54 9.71
C ALA A 203 3.87 5.52 8.58
N THR A 204 3.48 4.29 8.93
CA THR A 204 3.14 3.26 7.95
C THR A 204 1.90 3.63 7.16
N THR A 205 0.84 4.07 7.83
CA THR A 205 -0.39 4.54 7.19
C THR A 205 -0.11 5.74 6.30
N PHE A 206 0.59 6.76 6.80
CA PHE A 206 0.97 7.94 6.03
C PHE A 206 1.73 7.60 4.73
N LYS A 207 2.75 6.74 4.82
CA LYS A 207 3.57 6.32 3.67
C LYS A 207 2.74 5.57 2.60
N ARG A 208 1.75 4.80 3.02
CA ARG A 208 0.89 4.02 2.12
C ARG A 208 -0.22 4.84 1.50
N THR A 209 -0.60 5.97 2.08
CA THR A 209 -1.68 6.81 1.59
C THR A 209 -1.22 7.64 0.40
N GLY A 210 -1.97 7.57 -0.70
CA GLY A 210 -1.73 8.35 -1.91
C GLY A 210 -2.76 9.46 -2.12
N ALA A 211 -3.95 9.35 -1.50
CA ALA A 211 -4.96 10.40 -1.46
C ALA A 211 -5.87 10.21 -0.25
N VAL A 212 -6.45 11.29 0.23
CA VAL A 212 -7.41 11.31 1.33
C VAL A 212 -8.75 11.83 0.84
N VAL A 213 -9.85 11.26 1.31
CA VAL A 213 -11.21 11.78 1.11
C VAL A 213 -11.82 12.12 2.46
N MET A 214 -12.44 13.28 2.57
CA MET A 214 -13.18 13.70 3.75
C MET A 214 -14.49 14.41 3.39
N GLY A 215 -15.42 14.43 4.33
CA GLY A 215 -16.66 15.18 4.20
C GLY A 215 -16.52 16.65 4.59
N ARG A 216 -17.46 17.47 4.17
CA ARG A 216 -17.48 18.94 4.38
C ARG A 216 -17.35 19.34 5.85
N ARG A 217 -18.06 18.68 6.76
CA ARG A 217 -17.99 19.05 8.20
C ARG A 217 -16.59 18.87 8.78
N LEU A 218 -15.91 17.79 8.40
CA LEU A 218 -14.54 17.57 8.85
C LEU A 218 -13.59 18.59 8.23
N PHE A 219 -13.79 18.94 6.95
CA PHE A 219 -13.06 20.03 6.31
C PHE A 219 -13.21 21.36 7.06
N ASP A 220 -14.43 21.75 7.40
CA ASP A 220 -14.67 23.01 8.12
C ASP A 220 -13.94 23.09 9.47
N ILE A 221 -13.78 21.93 10.14
CA ILE A 221 -12.99 21.80 11.39
C ILE A 221 -11.49 21.90 11.11
N VAL A 222 -10.97 21.12 10.17
CA VAL A 222 -9.51 21.06 9.93
C VAL A 222 -8.98 22.30 9.21
N ASP A 223 -9.78 23.00 8.43
CA ASP A 223 -9.46 24.31 7.85
C ASP A 223 -9.78 25.48 8.80
N GLY A 224 -10.42 25.21 9.93
CA GLY A 224 -10.75 26.19 10.97
C GLY A 224 -9.50 26.70 11.72
N PRO A 225 -9.68 27.73 12.58
CA PRO A 225 -8.55 28.41 13.26
C PRO A 225 -7.76 27.50 14.21
N HIS A 226 -8.39 26.47 14.76
CA HIS A 226 -7.77 25.49 15.66
C HIS A 226 -7.49 24.14 14.98
N GLY A 227 -7.66 24.06 13.66
CA GLY A 227 -7.46 22.86 12.86
C GLY A 227 -6.01 22.62 12.44
N TRP A 228 -5.84 22.17 11.21
CA TRP A 228 -4.51 21.87 10.65
C TRP A 228 -3.66 23.14 10.48
N SER A 229 -2.33 22.93 10.40
CA SER A 229 -1.34 24.00 10.19
C SER A 229 -0.28 23.52 9.19
N ASP A 230 0.72 24.35 8.89
CA ASP A 230 1.83 23.96 8.03
C ASP A 230 2.67 22.81 8.63
N GLU A 231 2.64 22.65 9.95
CA GLU A 231 3.39 21.60 10.66
C GLU A 231 2.54 20.37 11.04
N MET A 232 1.22 20.47 10.95
CA MET A 232 0.30 19.42 11.39
C MET A 232 -0.87 19.27 10.40
N GLY A 233 -1.15 18.04 9.99
CA GLY A 233 -2.23 17.73 9.04
C GLY A 233 -2.54 16.25 9.01
N TYR A 234 -2.81 15.71 7.84
CA TYR A 234 -2.98 14.27 7.70
C TYR A 234 -1.73 13.52 8.20
N GLY A 235 -1.95 12.47 8.99
CA GLY A 235 -0.85 11.76 9.67
C GLY A 235 -0.24 12.52 10.84
N ALA A 236 -0.94 13.52 11.41
CA ALA A 236 -0.50 14.37 12.51
C ALA A 236 0.76 15.19 12.16
N ARG A 237 1.89 14.88 12.77
CA ARG A 237 3.17 15.61 12.58
C ARG A 237 4.10 14.96 11.57
N GLN A 238 3.59 14.07 10.70
CA GLN A 238 4.38 13.57 9.58
C GLN A 238 4.75 14.71 8.62
N ASP A 239 5.73 14.48 7.75
CA ASP A 239 6.19 15.51 6.79
C ASP A 239 5.04 16.03 5.91
N GLN A 240 4.56 17.22 6.20
CA GLN A 240 3.42 17.82 5.52
C GLN A 240 3.74 18.27 4.09
N ALA A 241 5.01 18.40 3.71
CA ALA A 241 5.41 18.65 2.32
C ALA A 241 5.19 17.40 1.44
N ALA A 242 5.25 16.20 2.06
CA ALA A 242 4.96 14.92 1.40
C ALA A 242 3.51 14.44 1.63
N ALA A 243 2.64 15.26 2.23
CA ALA A 243 1.26 14.89 2.51
C ALA A 243 0.46 14.61 1.22
N PRO A 244 -0.38 13.57 1.21
CA PRO A 244 -1.24 13.27 0.06
C PRO A 244 -2.29 14.37 -0.17
N PRO A 245 -2.75 14.58 -1.42
CA PRO A 245 -3.84 15.49 -1.71
C PRO A 245 -5.13 15.05 -1.01
N VAL A 246 -5.92 16.03 -0.54
CA VAL A 246 -7.16 15.80 0.18
C VAL A 246 -8.35 16.20 -0.68
N PHE A 247 -9.26 15.26 -0.93
CA PHE A 247 -10.50 15.49 -1.66
C PHE A 247 -11.64 15.71 -0.67
N VAL A 248 -12.32 16.87 -0.77
CA VAL A 248 -13.41 17.24 0.09
C VAL A 248 -14.74 17.03 -0.61
N LEU A 249 -15.51 16.06 -0.12
CA LEU A 249 -16.87 15.83 -0.62
C LEU A 249 -17.81 16.89 -0.04
N THR A 250 -18.43 17.68 -0.91
CA THR A 250 -19.29 18.81 -0.52
C THR A 250 -20.37 19.06 -1.58
N HIS A 251 -21.45 19.71 -1.23
CA HIS A 251 -22.46 20.18 -2.19
C HIS A 251 -22.07 21.51 -2.82
N GLU A 252 -21.29 22.33 -2.10
CA GLU A 252 -20.89 23.67 -2.52
C GLU A 252 -19.45 23.95 -2.11
N VAL A 253 -18.67 24.53 -3.02
CA VAL A 253 -17.28 24.91 -2.76
C VAL A 253 -17.26 26.13 -1.84
N PRO A 254 -16.54 26.12 -0.70
CA PRO A 254 -16.48 27.26 0.20
C PRO A 254 -15.77 28.46 -0.47
N GLU A 255 -16.26 29.66 -0.21
CA GLU A 255 -15.69 30.89 -0.74
C GLU A 255 -14.29 31.19 -0.19
N LYS A 256 -14.00 30.76 1.03
CA LYS A 256 -12.73 30.99 1.71
C LYS A 256 -12.17 29.65 2.19
N VAL A 257 -10.89 29.42 1.88
CA VAL A 257 -10.14 28.23 2.28
C VAL A 257 -8.79 28.69 2.78
N ARG A 258 -8.45 28.36 4.02
CA ARG A 258 -7.20 28.80 4.68
C ARG A 258 -5.99 28.04 4.14
N LEU A 259 -6.11 26.74 3.93
CA LEU A 259 -5.06 25.86 3.42
C LEU A 259 -5.39 25.39 1.98
N ALA A 260 -5.63 26.36 1.07
CA ALA A 260 -6.20 26.12 -0.26
C ALA A 260 -5.42 25.09 -1.09
N ASP A 261 -4.09 25.07 -1.01
CA ASP A 261 -3.24 24.17 -1.79
C ASP A 261 -3.38 22.69 -1.41
N ARG A 262 -3.94 22.39 -0.23
CA ARG A 262 -4.12 21.03 0.28
C ARG A 262 -5.41 20.37 -0.17
N PHE A 263 -6.45 21.16 -0.50
CA PHE A 263 -7.79 20.65 -0.71
C PHE A 263 -8.25 20.73 -2.16
N ARG A 264 -8.98 19.70 -2.58
CA ARG A 264 -9.66 19.61 -3.88
C ARG A 264 -11.12 19.31 -3.62
N PHE A 265 -12.01 20.22 -3.99
CA PHE A 265 -13.44 20.10 -3.73
C PHE A 265 -14.13 19.29 -4.83
N VAL A 266 -15.00 18.36 -4.42
CA VAL A 266 -15.76 17.48 -5.32
C VAL A 266 -17.25 17.61 -4.98
N THR A 267 -18.06 18.04 -5.94
CA THR A 267 -19.48 18.34 -5.75
C THR A 267 -20.41 17.34 -6.42
N ASP A 268 -19.90 16.40 -7.18
CA ASP A 268 -20.63 15.42 -7.98
C ASP A 268 -20.65 14.00 -7.36
N GLY A 269 -20.52 13.93 -6.04
CA GLY A 269 -20.80 12.76 -5.22
C GLY A 269 -19.62 11.82 -4.95
N PRO A 270 -19.83 10.80 -4.08
CA PRO A 270 -18.77 9.91 -3.57
C PRO A 270 -18.03 9.15 -4.66
N ALA A 271 -18.75 8.66 -5.67
CA ALA A 271 -18.13 7.90 -6.77
C ALA A 271 -17.14 8.76 -7.59
N SER A 272 -17.44 10.05 -7.77
CA SER A 272 -16.54 10.97 -8.45
C SER A 272 -15.34 11.32 -7.59
N ALA A 273 -15.55 11.61 -6.30
CA ALA A 273 -14.46 11.85 -5.35
C ALA A 273 -13.48 10.67 -5.34
N LEU A 274 -14.01 9.44 -5.31
CA LEU A 274 -13.19 8.23 -5.33
C LEU A 274 -12.40 8.07 -6.63
N ARG A 275 -13.01 8.31 -7.79
CA ARG A 275 -12.27 8.24 -9.08
C ARG A 275 -11.11 9.23 -9.12
N GLN A 276 -11.34 10.48 -8.70
CA GLN A 276 -10.31 11.52 -8.67
C GLN A 276 -9.21 11.20 -7.65
N ALA A 277 -9.59 10.71 -6.46
CA ALA A 277 -8.64 10.29 -5.43
C ALA A 277 -7.79 9.09 -5.89
N LYS A 278 -8.39 8.06 -6.52
CA LYS A 278 -7.65 6.92 -7.10
C LYS A 278 -6.67 7.36 -8.19
N ALA A 279 -7.07 8.28 -9.07
CA ALA A 279 -6.18 8.81 -10.10
C ALA A 279 -4.97 9.56 -9.50
N ALA A 280 -5.16 10.28 -8.40
CA ALA A 280 -4.08 10.97 -7.69
C ALA A 280 -3.22 10.03 -6.84
N ALA A 281 -3.81 8.97 -6.26
CA ALA A 281 -3.12 8.02 -5.40
C ALA A 281 -2.18 7.07 -6.16
N GLY A 282 -2.44 6.82 -7.44
CA GLY A 282 -1.69 5.86 -8.24
C GLY A 282 -1.83 4.44 -7.67
N ASP A 283 -0.73 3.85 -7.24
CA ASP A 283 -0.64 2.52 -6.64
C ASP A 283 -0.83 2.50 -5.11
N LYS A 284 -0.96 3.70 -4.49
CA LYS A 284 -1.16 3.83 -3.05
C LYS A 284 -2.65 3.80 -2.65
N ASP A 285 -2.89 3.60 -1.35
CA ASP A 285 -4.23 3.54 -0.79
C ASP A 285 -4.93 4.92 -0.85
N VAL A 286 -6.24 4.91 -1.07
CA VAL A 286 -7.14 6.06 -0.86
C VAL A 286 -7.76 5.90 0.51
N VAL A 287 -7.53 6.86 1.41
CA VAL A 287 -8.05 6.83 2.78
C VAL A 287 -9.31 7.70 2.89
N ILE A 288 -10.41 7.10 3.30
CA ILE A 288 -11.62 7.81 3.73
C ILE A 288 -11.42 8.14 5.21
N MET A 289 -11.01 9.37 5.48
CA MET A 289 -10.60 9.81 6.82
C MET A 289 -11.80 10.20 7.71
N GLY A 290 -12.94 10.49 7.10
CA GLY A 290 -14.09 10.87 7.90
C GLY A 290 -14.87 12.10 7.37
N GLY A 291 -15.82 12.69 8.13
CA GLY A 291 -16.42 12.19 9.42
C GLY A 291 -17.18 10.87 9.31
N GLY A 292 -17.73 10.44 10.43
CA GLY A 292 -18.43 9.15 10.52
C GLY A 292 -19.48 8.93 9.43
N SER A 293 -20.31 9.93 9.14
CA SER A 293 -21.32 9.83 8.07
C SER A 293 -20.69 9.59 6.68
N THR A 294 -19.57 10.23 6.36
CA THR A 294 -18.87 10.01 5.09
C THR A 294 -18.28 8.59 5.04
N CYS A 295 -17.65 8.11 6.11
CA CYS A 295 -17.16 6.75 6.18
C CYS A 295 -18.30 5.74 5.97
N TYR A 296 -19.44 5.95 6.62
CA TYR A 296 -20.58 5.05 6.51
C TYR A 296 -21.23 5.09 5.12
N GLU A 297 -21.32 6.26 4.47
CA GLU A 297 -21.79 6.41 3.09
C GLU A 297 -20.94 5.60 2.09
N PHE A 298 -19.61 5.66 2.21
CA PHE A 298 -18.71 4.87 1.36
C PHE A 298 -18.83 3.36 1.63
N LEU A 299 -19.02 2.96 2.89
CA LEU A 299 -19.27 1.56 3.26
C LEU A 299 -20.58 1.04 2.67
N GLN A 300 -21.69 1.79 2.82
CA GLN A 300 -23.00 1.42 2.27
C GLN A 300 -23.00 1.34 0.74
N ALA A 301 -22.23 2.20 0.09
CA ALA A 301 -22.07 2.19 -1.37
C ALA A 301 -21.19 1.04 -1.90
N GLY A 302 -20.65 0.17 -1.02
CA GLY A 302 -19.75 -0.92 -1.43
C GLY A 302 -18.42 -0.42 -2.01
N LEU A 303 -17.97 0.77 -1.65
CA LEU A 303 -16.79 1.43 -2.20
C LEU A 303 -15.53 1.23 -1.36
N VAL A 304 -15.61 0.48 -0.26
CA VAL A 304 -14.52 0.29 0.71
C VAL A 304 -14.00 -1.15 0.64
N ASP A 305 -12.68 -1.29 0.48
CA ASP A 305 -12.00 -2.59 0.47
C ASP A 305 -11.58 -3.04 1.88
N VAL A 306 -11.14 -2.07 2.69
CA VAL A 306 -10.57 -2.31 4.02
C VAL A 306 -11.09 -1.26 5.00
N MET A 307 -11.35 -1.69 6.22
CA MET A 307 -11.73 -0.83 7.32
C MET A 307 -10.74 -0.99 8.46
N THR A 308 -10.04 0.09 8.81
CA THR A 308 -9.16 0.18 9.98
C THR A 308 -9.85 1.03 11.05
N ILE A 309 -10.07 0.45 12.20
CA ILE A 309 -10.69 1.11 13.35
C ILE A 309 -9.68 1.15 14.50
N HIS A 310 -9.48 2.34 15.04
CA HIS A 310 -8.71 2.53 16.26
C HIS A 310 -9.67 2.73 17.43
N VAL A 311 -9.89 1.71 18.23
CA VAL A 311 -10.80 1.77 19.38
C VAL A 311 -10.06 2.37 20.55
N ALA A 312 -10.40 3.61 20.89
CA ALA A 312 -9.87 4.29 22.07
C ALA A 312 -10.54 3.72 23.36
N PRO A 313 -9.78 3.54 24.45
CA PRO A 313 -10.29 2.92 25.68
C PRO A 313 -11.13 3.90 26.52
N LEU A 314 -12.20 4.43 25.92
CA LEU A 314 -13.12 5.36 26.56
C LEU A 314 -14.57 5.14 26.10
N ILE A 315 -15.52 5.59 26.89
CA ILE A 315 -16.96 5.65 26.60
C ILE A 315 -17.37 7.10 26.59
N LEU A 316 -17.96 7.54 25.47
CA LEU A 316 -18.42 8.94 25.31
C LEU A 316 -19.87 9.13 25.71
N GLY A 317 -20.71 8.10 25.63
CA GLY A 317 -22.14 8.17 25.97
C GLY A 317 -23.00 8.97 24.99
N GLY A 318 -22.39 9.50 23.89
CA GLY A 318 -23.08 10.30 22.87
C GLY A 318 -22.09 10.96 21.94
N GLY A 319 -22.60 11.65 20.92
CA GLY A 319 -21.82 12.31 19.88
C GLY A 319 -22.19 11.86 18.47
N THR A 320 -21.24 11.89 17.54
CA THR A 320 -21.44 11.38 16.17
C THR A 320 -21.11 9.88 16.15
N PRO A 321 -22.09 8.99 15.88
CA PRO A 321 -21.81 7.56 15.76
C PRO A 321 -21.08 7.27 14.44
N LEU A 322 -20.22 6.25 14.45
CA LEU A 322 -19.60 5.75 13.21
C LEU A 322 -20.64 5.04 12.33
N PHE A 323 -21.51 4.26 12.93
CA PHE A 323 -22.56 3.50 12.26
C PHE A 323 -23.93 4.07 12.62
N SER A 324 -24.61 4.68 11.66
CA SER A 324 -25.85 5.42 11.89
C SER A 324 -27.06 4.93 11.09
N GLY A 325 -26.99 3.73 10.52
CA GLY A 325 -28.06 3.18 9.68
C GLY A 325 -28.27 1.68 9.88
N ASP A 326 -29.20 1.11 9.11
CA ASP A 326 -29.67 -0.27 9.23
C ASP A 326 -28.93 -1.27 8.31
N ALA A 327 -27.92 -0.81 7.56
CA ALA A 327 -27.17 -1.67 6.63
C ALA A 327 -26.26 -2.66 7.38
N THR A 328 -26.38 -3.92 7.03
CA THR A 328 -25.45 -4.96 7.50
C THR A 328 -24.25 -5.01 6.58
N VAL A 329 -23.05 -4.78 7.10
CA VAL A 329 -21.78 -4.94 6.39
C VAL A 329 -21.03 -6.11 7.00
N ARG A 330 -20.66 -7.10 6.20
CA ARG A 330 -19.90 -8.25 6.66
C ARG A 330 -18.40 -7.94 6.60
N LEU A 331 -17.71 -8.31 7.67
CA LEU A 331 -16.29 -8.03 7.85
C LEU A 331 -15.51 -9.32 8.13
N GLU A 332 -14.29 -9.41 7.61
CA GLU A 332 -13.32 -10.45 7.95
C GLU A 332 -12.15 -9.79 8.67
N LEU A 333 -11.86 -10.22 9.90
CA LEU A 333 -10.71 -9.70 10.66
C LEU A 333 -9.41 -10.11 9.96
N LEU A 334 -8.59 -9.13 9.58
CA LEU A 334 -7.27 -9.34 8.99
C LEU A 334 -6.16 -9.19 10.02
N GLU A 335 -6.27 -8.18 10.90
CA GLU A 335 -5.24 -7.84 11.88
C GLU A 335 -5.87 -7.24 13.13
N SER A 336 -5.30 -7.57 14.28
CA SER A 336 -5.66 -6.97 15.58
C SER A 336 -4.38 -6.71 16.36
N GLU A 337 -4.18 -5.46 16.74
CA GLU A 337 -3.02 -5.05 17.52
C GLU A 337 -3.46 -4.18 18.70
N MET A 338 -2.92 -4.47 19.87
CA MET A 338 -3.14 -3.67 21.08
C MET A 338 -1.89 -2.84 21.39
N THR A 339 -2.09 -1.55 21.57
CA THR A 339 -1.06 -0.60 22.02
C THR A 339 -1.41 -0.07 23.42
N ALA A 340 -0.62 0.86 23.93
CA ALA A 340 -0.90 1.48 25.23
C ALA A 340 -2.16 2.36 25.22
N CYS A 341 -2.52 2.95 24.05
CA CYS A 341 -3.55 3.97 23.95
C CYS A 341 -4.77 3.56 23.13
N ALA A 342 -4.72 2.47 22.37
CA ALA A 342 -5.84 1.99 21.55
C ALA A 342 -5.72 0.52 21.17
N GLN A 343 -6.84 -0.07 20.76
CA GLN A 343 -6.85 -1.32 20.00
C GLN A 343 -7.04 -0.99 18.52
N HIS A 344 -6.12 -1.45 17.68
CA HIS A 344 -6.13 -1.25 16.24
C HIS A 344 -6.64 -2.52 15.56
N LEU A 345 -7.74 -2.39 14.82
CA LEU A 345 -8.43 -3.50 14.17
C LEU A 345 -8.52 -3.22 12.68
N THR A 346 -8.02 -4.14 11.87
CA THR A 346 -8.11 -4.06 10.41
C THR A 346 -8.98 -5.18 9.87
N TYR A 347 -10.00 -4.81 9.12
CA TYR A 347 -10.96 -5.73 8.52
C TYR A 347 -10.97 -5.61 7.00
N ARG A 348 -11.16 -6.73 6.32
CA ARG A 348 -11.63 -6.74 4.92
C ARG A 348 -13.13 -6.53 4.91
N VAL A 349 -13.60 -5.63 4.06
CA VAL A 349 -15.03 -5.47 3.79
C VAL A 349 -15.42 -6.53 2.75
N LEU A 350 -16.40 -7.37 3.09
CA LEU A 350 -16.87 -8.42 2.21
C LEU A 350 -18.00 -7.89 1.33
N ALA A 351 -17.93 -8.17 0.02
CA ALA A 351 -19.03 -7.86 -0.89
C ALA A 351 -20.29 -8.65 -0.48
N ASP A 352 -21.46 -8.03 -0.62
CA ASP A 352 -22.72 -8.74 -0.54
C ASP A 352 -22.82 -9.71 -1.71
N ASN A 353 -23.11 -10.99 -1.42
CA ASN A 353 -23.37 -12.03 -2.44
C ASN A 353 -24.78 -11.90 -2.98
#